data_4126dd92d2ce735e907d050a46e9913d
#
_entry.id   4126dd92d2ce735e907d050a46e9913d
#
_cell.length_a   1.000
_cell.length_b   1.000
_cell.length_c   1.000
_cell.angle_alpha   90.00
_cell.angle_beta   90.00
_cell.angle_gamma   90.00
#
_symmetry.space_group_name_H-M   'P 1'
#
loop_
_entity.id
_entity.type
_entity.pdbx_description
1 polymer ?
#
loop_
_entity_poly.entity_id
_entity_poly.type
_entity_poly.pdbx_seq_one_letter_code
_entity_poly.pdbx_strand_id
1 'polypeptide(L)'
;KKIILFVLITIALVGCTEKVSALTLEEAQEIALKEVEGKILKAKEDKDDGVTYYDFTIITDTEKYEIEVDANSGKVLKREKDDDYIGTTTNPVDGTVTPITPVNTAVSLEEAQKIAFDRVGGGYLIKTELDYDDDDGIKKYEIEIKNGNKEYELEINADTGEIIKYEEDVE
;
A
#
# COMPACT_ATOMS: atom_id res chain seq x y z
N LYS A 1 -70.56 12.63 -8.62
CA LYS A 1 -69.50 13.04 -7.63
C LYS A 1 -68.44 11.96 -7.64
N LYS A 2 -67.26 12.23 -8.24
CA LYS A 2 -66.10 11.35 -8.21
C LYS A 2 -65.23 11.75 -7.02
N ILE A 3 -65.07 10.87 -6.06
CA ILE A 3 -64.17 11.04 -4.90
C ILE A 3 -62.81 10.57 -5.37
N ILE A 4 -61.84 11.50 -5.46
CA ILE A 4 -60.43 11.20 -5.72
C ILE A 4 -59.79 10.97 -4.38
N LEU A 5 -59.42 9.73 -4.11
CA LEU A 5 -58.68 9.33 -2.92
C LEU A 5 -57.20 9.62 -3.13
N PHE A 6 -56.69 10.66 -2.49
CA PHE A 6 -55.25 10.93 -2.45
C PHE A 6 -54.60 9.95 -1.46
N VAL A 7 -53.86 8.99 -1.99
CA VAL A 7 -52.98 8.15 -1.18
C VAL A 7 -51.65 8.90 -0.98
N LEU A 8 -51.44 9.41 0.21
CA LEU A 8 -50.18 9.96 0.64
C LEU A 8 -49.20 8.80 0.91
N ILE A 9 -48.33 8.54 -0.04
CA ILE A 9 -47.18 7.64 0.15
C ILE A 9 -46.13 8.40 0.92
N THR A 10 -46.02 8.17 2.25
CA THR A 10 -44.89 8.61 3.06
C THR A 10 -43.71 7.70 2.77
N ILE A 11 -42.80 8.18 1.96
CA ILE A 11 -41.47 7.55 1.76
C ILE A 11 -40.70 7.78 3.06
N ALA A 12 -40.63 6.78 3.93
CA ALA A 12 -39.70 6.75 5.04
C ALA A 12 -38.28 6.57 4.45
N LEU A 13 -37.51 7.63 4.40
CA LEU A 13 -36.08 7.56 4.19
C LEU A 13 -35.48 6.88 5.42
N VAL A 14 -35.36 5.57 5.37
CA VAL A 14 -34.49 4.83 6.29
C VAL A 14 -33.07 5.21 5.88
N GLY A 15 -32.49 6.17 6.57
CA GLY A 15 -31.07 6.46 6.50
C GLY A 15 -30.31 5.28 7.06
N CYS A 16 -29.93 4.33 6.23
CA CYS A 16 -28.84 3.42 6.55
C CYS A 16 -27.59 4.26 6.67
N THR A 17 -27.19 4.63 7.86
CA THR A 17 -25.80 4.99 8.13
C THR A 17 -25.04 3.66 8.09
N GLU A 18 -24.64 3.23 6.91
CA GLU A 18 -23.61 2.23 6.78
C GLU A 18 -22.39 2.81 7.52
N LYS A 19 -21.97 2.11 8.56
CA LYS A 19 -20.70 2.38 9.20
C LYS A 19 -19.66 1.96 8.18
N VAL A 20 -19.19 2.91 7.37
CA VAL A 20 -18.09 2.67 6.43
C VAL A 20 -16.92 2.24 7.33
N SER A 21 -16.56 0.96 7.27
CA SER A 21 -15.30 0.53 7.87
C SER A 21 -14.18 1.21 7.09
N ALA A 22 -13.14 1.64 7.77
CA ALA A 22 -11.96 2.15 7.09
C ALA A 22 -11.46 1.10 6.08
N LEU A 23 -10.96 1.56 4.95
CA LEU A 23 -10.30 0.70 3.96
C LEU A 23 -9.11 -0.02 4.62
N THR A 24 -8.82 -1.20 4.15
CA THR A 24 -7.54 -1.85 4.45
C THR A 24 -6.43 -1.26 3.58
N LEU A 25 -5.18 -1.52 3.97
CA LEU A 25 -4.02 -1.10 3.16
C LEU A 25 -4.09 -1.71 1.75
N GLU A 26 -4.54 -2.97 1.63
CA GLU A 26 -4.67 -3.67 0.34
C GLU A 26 -5.73 -3.03 -0.55
N GLU A 27 -6.88 -2.63 0.01
CA GLU A 27 -7.93 -1.93 -0.74
C GLU A 27 -7.46 -0.55 -1.20
N ALA A 28 -6.72 0.17 -0.36
CA ALA A 28 -6.12 1.45 -0.72
C ALA A 28 -5.00 1.30 -1.77
N GLN A 29 -4.24 0.21 -1.71
CA GLN A 29 -3.22 -0.15 -2.71
C GLN A 29 -3.83 -0.33 -4.10
N GLU A 30 -4.99 -0.97 -4.21
CA GLU A 30 -5.70 -1.09 -5.48
C GLU A 30 -6.13 0.28 -6.04
N ILE A 31 -6.46 1.23 -5.16
CA ILE A 31 -6.82 2.59 -5.57
C ILE A 31 -5.57 3.31 -6.08
N ALA A 32 -4.46 3.24 -5.34
CA ALA A 32 -3.20 3.87 -5.72
C ALA A 32 -2.67 3.34 -7.07
N LEU A 33 -2.76 2.03 -7.31
CA LEU A 33 -2.35 1.41 -8.58
C LEU A 33 -3.26 1.76 -9.77
N LYS A 34 -4.50 2.17 -9.54
CA LYS A 34 -5.37 2.74 -10.60
C LYS A 34 -4.94 4.15 -11.00
N GLU A 35 -4.36 4.91 -10.09
CA GLU A 35 -3.82 6.25 -10.38
C GLU A 35 -2.49 6.20 -11.13
N VAL A 36 -1.64 5.22 -10.78
CA VAL A 36 -0.34 5.00 -11.40
C VAL A 36 -0.10 3.50 -11.53
N GLU A 37 -0.08 3.01 -12.77
CA GLU A 37 0.34 1.63 -13.04
C GLU A 37 1.85 1.51 -12.82
N GLY A 38 2.25 0.73 -11.82
CA GLY A 38 3.65 0.58 -11.45
C GLY A 38 3.88 -0.47 -10.38
N LYS A 39 5.10 -0.49 -9.85
CA LYS A 39 5.49 -1.35 -8.74
C LYS A 39 5.47 -0.54 -7.45
N ILE A 40 4.78 -1.05 -6.43
CA ILE A 40 4.82 -0.46 -5.09
C ILE A 40 6.15 -0.82 -4.45
N LEU A 41 6.87 0.20 -3.98
CA LEU A 41 8.07 0.05 -3.17
C LEU A 41 7.76 0.15 -1.69
N LYS A 42 6.77 0.98 -1.34
CA LYS A 42 6.39 1.25 0.03
C LYS A 42 4.89 1.48 0.12
N ALA A 43 4.29 0.94 1.15
CA ALA A 43 2.94 1.24 1.57
C ALA A 43 2.88 1.23 3.10
N LYS A 44 2.29 2.26 3.70
CA LYS A 44 2.12 2.35 5.15
C LYS A 44 0.84 3.12 5.51
N GLU A 45 0.26 2.78 6.67
CA GLU A 45 -0.73 3.64 7.32
C GLU A 45 -0.02 4.82 7.99
N ASP A 46 -0.57 6.02 7.83
CA ASP A 46 -0.07 7.22 8.49
C ASP A 46 -1.25 8.07 8.97
N LYS A 47 -0.98 9.03 9.85
CA LYS A 47 -1.99 9.90 10.42
C LYS A 47 -1.46 11.31 10.58
N ASP A 48 -2.16 12.27 10.00
CA ASP A 48 -1.90 13.68 10.17
C ASP A 48 -3.20 14.46 10.42
N ASP A 49 -3.16 15.44 11.34
CA ASP A 49 -4.31 16.28 11.74
C ASP A 49 -5.61 15.50 12.02
N GLY A 50 -5.51 14.27 12.51
CA GLY A 50 -6.65 13.41 12.82
C GLY A 50 -7.23 12.66 11.61
N VAL A 51 -6.67 12.82 10.43
CA VAL A 51 -6.98 12.06 9.23
C VAL A 51 -6.03 10.87 9.14
N THR A 52 -6.58 9.66 9.04
CA THR A 52 -5.81 8.44 8.75
C THR A 52 -5.80 8.27 7.25
N TYR A 53 -4.63 8.04 6.69
CA TYR A 53 -4.43 7.80 5.25
C TYR A 53 -3.35 6.74 5.03
N TYR A 54 -3.33 6.21 3.83
CA TYR A 54 -2.28 5.30 3.36
C TYR A 54 -1.37 6.04 2.40
N ASP A 55 -0.06 5.96 2.66
CA ASP A 55 1.01 6.55 1.86
C ASP A 55 1.69 5.46 1.03
N PHE A 56 1.75 5.68 -0.29
CA PHE A 56 2.33 4.76 -1.25
C PHE A 56 3.46 5.41 -2.03
N THR A 57 4.58 4.70 -2.14
CA THR A 57 5.61 5.01 -3.12
C THR A 57 5.51 4.02 -4.27
N ILE A 58 5.25 4.52 -5.48
CA ILE A 58 5.08 3.71 -6.70
C ILE A 58 6.13 4.12 -7.72
N ILE A 59 6.81 3.13 -8.29
CA ILE A 59 7.74 3.34 -9.42
C ILE A 59 7.18 2.74 -10.70
N THR A 60 7.43 3.47 -11.79
CA THR A 60 7.30 2.99 -13.16
C THR A 60 8.70 2.79 -13.75
N ASP A 61 8.81 2.47 -15.03
CA ASP A 61 10.12 2.35 -15.71
C ASP A 61 10.93 3.66 -15.67
N THR A 62 10.27 4.81 -15.57
CA THR A 62 10.91 6.13 -15.73
C THR A 62 10.59 7.12 -14.62
N GLU A 63 9.62 6.84 -13.77
CA GLU A 63 9.07 7.82 -12.84
C GLU A 63 8.82 7.19 -11.47
N LYS A 64 8.88 8.00 -10.44
CA LYS A 64 8.50 7.65 -9.06
C LYS A 64 7.39 8.59 -8.60
N TYR A 65 6.41 8.04 -7.92
CA TYR A 65 5.24 8.76 -7.42
C TYR A 65 5.03 8.51 -5.94
N GLU A 66 4.56 9.55 -5.25
CA GLU A 66 3.96 9.47 -3.92
C GLU A 66 2.45 9.65 -4.06
N ILE A 67 1.67 8.73 -3.47
CA ILE A 67 0.22 8.73 -3.50
C ILE A 67 -0.31 8.53 -2.10
N GLU A 68 -1.17 9.45 -1.65
CA GLU A 68 -1.87 9.32 -0.38
C GLU A 68 -3.35 9.04 -0.64
N VAL A 69 -3.90 8.05 0.06
CA VAL A 69 -5.30 7.64 -0.02
C VAL A 69 -5.94 7.74 1.36
N ASP A 70 -7.02 8.52 1.48
CA ASP A 70 -7.80 8.62 2.71
C ASP A 70 -8.38 7.26 3.11
N ALA A 71 -8.06 6.80 4.31
CA ALA A 71 -8.42 5.47 4.78
C ALA A 71 -9.93 5.28 4.98
N ASN A 72 -10.71 6.35 5.13
CA ASN A 72 -12.15 6.27 5.35
C ASN A 72 -12.96 6.36 4.06
N SER A 73 -12.52 7.21 3.13
CA SER A 73 -13.29 7.51 1.92
C SER A 73 -12.73 6.91 0.64
N GLY A 74 -11.49 6.44 0.66
CA GLY A 74 -10.76 5.99 -0.54
C GLY A 74 -10.41 7.12 -1.51
N LYS A 75 -10.54 8.38 -1.06
CA LYS A 75 -10.20 9.51 -1.91
C LYS A 75 -8.68 9.69 -1.96
N VAL A 76 -8.14 9.87 -3.16
CA VAL A 76 -6.74 10.28 -3.33
C VAL A 76 -6.58 11.71 -2.82
N LEU A 77 -5.76 11.87 -1.78
CA LEU A 77 -5.44 13.14 -1.13
C LEU A 77 -4.25 13.81 -1.79
N LYS A 78 -3.25 13.01 -2.20
CA LYS A 78 -2.02 13.46 -2.83
C LYS A 78 -1.67 12.55 -4.00
N ARG A 79 -1.16 13.14 -5.08
CA ARG A 79 -0.47 12.46 -6.17
C ARG A 79 0.65 13.39 -6.61
N GLU A 80 1.85 13.04 -6.22
CA GLU A 80 3.06 13.82 -6.51
C GLU A 80 4.07 12.96 -7.27
N LYS A 81 4.70 13.57 -8.27
CA LYS A 81 5.79 12.95 -8.99
C LYS A 81 7.10 13.42 -8.37
N ASP A 82 8.01 12.50 -8.13
CA ASP A 82 9.38 12.80 -7.72
C ASP A 82 10.18 13.22 -8.96
N ASP A 83 10.39 14.54 -9.12
CA ASP A 83 11.07 15.09 -10.28
C ASP A 83 12.59 14.82 -10.27
N ASP A 84 13.15 14.44 -9.13
CA ASP A 84 14.55 14.08 -8.95
C ASP A 84 14.82 12.59 -9.26
N TYR A 85 13.76 11.78 -9.38
CA TYR A 85 13.87 10.37 -9.72
C TYR A 85 14.21 10.18 -11.21
N ILE A 86 15.39 9.63 -11.47
CA ILE A 86 15.85 9.29 -12.82
C ILE A 86 15.77 7.77 -12.98
N GLY A 87 14.65 7.28 -13.49
CA GLY A 87 14.31 5.85 -13.64
C GLY A 87 15.23 5.03 -14.54
N THR A 88 16.04 5.70 -15.37
CA THR A 88 17.16 5.11 -16.10
C THR A 88 18.30 6.13 -16.11
N THR A 89 19.31 5.94 -15.26
CA THR A 89 20.51 6.76 -15.39
C THR A 89 21.33 6.28 -16.57
N THR A 90 21.38 7.11 -17.61
CA THR A 90 22.54 7.16 -18.47
C THR A 90 23.68 7.73 -17.65
N ASN A 91 24.70 6.95 -17.33
CA ASN A 91 25.91 7.48 -16.73
C ASN A 91 26.47 8.59 -17.63
N PRO A 92 26.59 9.84 -17.16
CA PRO A 92 27.05 10.94 -18.04
C PRO A 92 28.54 10.88 -18.38
N VAL A 93 29.26 9.84 -17.95
CA VAL A 93 30.73 9.78 -18.08
C VAL A 93 31.18 8.94 -19.26
N ASP A 94 30.42 8.00 -19.81
CA ASP A 94 30.85 7.18 -20.94
C ASP A 94 29.79 6.77 -21.97
N GLY A 95 28.53 7.22 -21.77
CA GLY A 95 27.45 6.90 -22.73
C GLY A 95 26.95 5.44 -22.62
N THR A 96 27.42 4.67 -21.66
CA THR A 96 26.87 3.36 -21.36
C THR A 96 25.58 3.54 -20.53
N VAL A 97 24.47 3.13 -21.13
CA VAL A 97 23.20 2.96 -20.43
C VAL A 97 23.38 1.74 -19.54
N THR A 98 23.69 1.94 -18.27
CA THR A 98 23.39 0.90 -17.28
C THR A 98 21.91 1.05 -16.97
N PRO A 99 21.06 0.12 -17.39
CA PRO A 99 19.71 0.11 -16.87
C PRO A 99 19.86 0.01 -15.36
N ILE A 100 19.25 0.94 -14.60
CA ILE A 100 18.87 0.56 -13.25
C ILE A 100 17.88 -0.57 -13.53
N THR A 101 18.34 -1.79 -13.32
CA THR A 101 17.51 -2.97 -13.45
C THR A 101 16.25 -2.65 -12.67
N PRO A 102 15.06 -2.73 -13.26
CA PRO A 102 13.84 -2.66 -12.48
C PRO A 102 14.09 -3.58 -11.32
N VAL A 103 13.81 -3.13 -10.08
CA VAL A 103 14.15 -3.90 -8.88
C VAL A 103 13.52 -5.27 -9.07
N ASN A 104 14.27 -6.16 -9.73
CA ASN A 104 13.81 -7.49 -10.08
C ASN A 104 14.03 -8.33 -8.81
N THR A 105 12.95 -8.57 -8.12
CA THR A 105 12.89 -9.49 -7.01
C THR A 105 12.28 -10.79 -7.55
N ALA A 106 12.82 -11.94 -7.15
CA ALA A 106 12.26 -13.23 -7.55
C ALA A 106 10.92 -13.50 -6.82
N VAL A 107 10.74 -12.88 -5.66
CA VAL A 107 9.49 -12.87 -4.88
C VAL A 107 8.78 -11.54 -5.13
N SER A 108 7.52 -11.57 -5.49
CA SER A 108 6.70 -10.36 -5.62
C SER A 108 6.30 -9.82 -4.24
N LEU A 109 5.84 -8.55 -4.20
CA LEU A 109 5.34 -7.96 -2.97
C LEU A 109 4.15 -8.75 -2.40
N GLU A 110 3.22 -9.17 -3.27
CA GLU A 110 2.04 -9.94 -2.88
C GLU A 110 2.42 -11.32 -2.33
N GLU A 111 3.44 -11.96 -2.90
CA GLU A 111 3.96 -13.22 -2.37
C GLU A 111 4.63 -13.03 -1.01
N ALA A 112 5.39 -11.95 -0.81
CA ALA A 112 5.99 -11.62 0.48
C ALA A 112 4.92 -11.32 1.53
N GLN A 113 3.90 -10.53 1.20
CA GLN A 113 2.74 -10.28 2.09
C GLN A 113 2.04 -11.59 2.47
N LYS A 114 1.83 -12.48 1.49
CA LYS A 114 1.24 -13.80 1.76
C LYS A 114 2.10 -14.64 2.71
N ILE A 115 3.41 -14.66 2.53
CA ILE A 115 4.35 -15.37 3.43
C ILE A 115 4.22 -14.80 4.86
N ALA A 116 4.15 -13.49 5.01
CA ALA A 116 3.99 -12.82 6.29
C ALA A 116 2.65 -13.20 6.95
N PHE A 117 1.53 -13.12 6.22
CA PHE A 117 0.21 -13.52 6.74
C PHE A 117 0.14 -14.99 7.13
N ASP A 118 0.70 -15.88 6.32
CA ASP A 118 0.76 -17.32 6.63
C ASP A 118 1.57 -17.58 7.91
N ARG A 119 2.60 -16.77 8.18
CA ARG A 119 3.45 -16.89 9.37
C ARG A 119 2.76 -16.36 10.64
N VAL A 120 2.03 -15.24 10.53
CA VAL A 120 1.34 -14.57 11.64
C VAL A 120 -0.02 -15.22 11.92
N GLY A 121 -0.67 -15.78 10.93
CA GLY A 121 -1.97 -16.43 11.06
C GLY A 121 -3.16 -15.49 10.98
N GLY A 122 -3.02 -14.31 10.38
CA GLY A 122 -4.09 -13.32 10.14
C GLY A 122 -3.72 -11.92 10.61
N GLY A 123 -4.70 -11.01 10.63
CA GLY A 123 -4.50 -9.61 10.96
C GLY A 123 -4.70 -8.72 9.74
N TYR A 124 -4.11 -7.54 9.77
CA TYR A 124 -4.10 -6.60 8.65
C TYR A 124 -2.72 -5.93 8.53
N LEU A 125 -2.34 -5.57 7.30
CA LEU A 125 -1.10 -4.86 7.02
C LEU A 125 -1.17 -3.43 7.55
N ILE A 126 -0.08 -2.97 8.15
CA ILE A 126 0.13 -1.57 8.53
C ILE A 126 1.31 -0.95 7.80
N LYS A 127 2.27 -1.77 7.36
CA LYS A 127 3.38 -1.34 6.52
C LYS A 127 3.86 -2.45 5.60
N THR A 128 4.32 -2.09 4.44
CA THR A 128 5.17 -2.91 3.59
C THR A 128 6.14 -2.01 2.84
N GLU A 129 7.39 -2.41 2.79
CA GLU A 129 8.46 -1.65 2.13
C GLU A 129 9.47 -2.62 1.50
N LEU A 130 9.90 -2.33 0.28
CA LEU A 130 11.05 -3.01 -0.31
C LEU A 130 12.30 -2.19 0.03
N ASP A 131 13.15 -2.76 0.84
CA ASP A 131 14.41 -2.17 1.25
C ASP A 131 15.59 -2.86 0.54
N TYR A 132 16.65 -2.10 0.36
CA TYR A 132 17.90 -2.57 -0.20
C TYR A 132 19.03 -2.18 0.74
N ASP A 133 19.58 -3.17 1.45
CA ASP A 133 20.73 -2.96 2.30
C ASP A 133 22.00 -2.94 1.45
N ASP A 134 22.66 -1.77 1.37
CA ASP A 134 23.89 -1.59 0.60
C ASP A 134 25.09 -2.30 1.25
N ASP A 135 25.01 -2.61 2.55
CA ASP A 135 26.13 -3.19 3.32
C ASP A 135 26.29 -4.69 3.02
N ASP A 136 25.20 -5.43 2.87
CA ASP A 136 25.21 -6.88 2.58
C ASP A 136 24.67 -7.23 1.18
N GLY A 137 24.11 -6.25 0.49
CA GLY A 137 23.53 -6.40 -0.85
C GLY A 137 22.23 -7.21 -0.88
N ILE A 138 21.58 -7.39 0.25
CA ILE A 138 20.32 -8.14 0.37
C ILE A 138 19.15 -7.20 0.12
N LYS A 139 18.28 -7.58 -0.81
CA LYS A 139 16.97 -6.98 -0.98
C LYS A 139 15.99 -7.69 -0.06
N LYS A 140 15.25 -6.93 0.72
CA LYS A 140 14.26 -7.50 1.64
C LYS A 140 12.96 -6.72 1.62
N TYR A 141 11.87 -7.40 1.87
CA TYR A 141 10.61 -6.77 2.21
C TYR A 141 10.51 -6.65 3.73
N GLU A 142 10.30 -5.44 4.22
CA GLU A 142 9.84 -5.19 5.58
C GLU A 142 8.33 -5.19 5.59
N ILE A 143 7.71 -5.99 6.44
CA ILE A 143 6.26 -6.14 6.53
C ILE A 143 5.84 -6.08 7.98
N GLU A 144 4.94 -5.15 8.29
CA GLU A 144 4.34 -5.02 9.61
C GLU A 144 2.86 -5.40 9.54
N ILE A 145 2.45 -6.30 10.44
CA ILE A 145 1.08 -6.81 10.55
C ILE A 145 0.58 -6.59 11.97
N LYS A 146 -0.61 -6.00 12.09
CA LYS A 146 -1.33 -5.93 13.36
C LYS A 146 -2.37 -7.04 13.46
N ASN A 147 -2.33 -7.80 14.55
CA ASN A 147 -3.29 -8.85 14.83
C ASN A 147 -3.74 -8.79 16.31
N GLY A 148 -4.90 -8.19 16.52
CA GLY A 148 -5.44 -7.89 17.86
C GLY A 148 -4.64 -6.80 18.56
N ASN A 149 -4.03 -7.14 19.72
CA ASN A 149 -3.15 -6.24 20.48
C ASN A 149 -1.66 -6.52 20.26
N LYS A 150 -1.33 -7.27 19.22
CA LYS A 150 0.03 -7.60 18.84
C LYS A 150 0.38 -6.98 17.52
N GLU A 151 1.63 -6.58 17.43
CA GLU A 151 2.26 -6.10 16.21
C GLU A 151 3.41 -7.05 15.84
N TYR A 152 3.51 -7.37 14.58
CA TYR A 152 4.49 -8.30 14.04
C TYR A 152 5.31 -7.61 12.98
N GLU A 153 6.62 -7.64 13.11
CA GLU A 153 7.56 -7.17 12.11
C GLU A 153 8.27 -8.37 11.48
N LEU A 154 8.24 -8.44 10.16
CA LEU A 154 8.92 -9.48 9.39
C LEU A 154 9.83 -8.85 8.35
N GLU A 155 11.03 -9.40 8.21
CA GLU A 155 11.86 -9.16 7.04
C GLU A 155 11.91 -10.43 6.19
N ILE A 156 11.63 -10.29 4.91
CA ILE A 156 11.57 -11.41 3.95
C ILE A 156 12.55 -11.13 2.83
N ASN A 157 13.50 -12.04 2.63
CA ASN A 157 14.44 -11.95 1.51
C ASN A 157 13.69 -11.91 0.18
N ALA A 158 13.88 -10.85 -0.59
CA ALA A 158 13.12 -10.61 -1.82
C ALA A 158 13.53 -11.51 -3.00
N ASP A 159 14.64 -12.23 -2.89
CA ASP A 159 15.09 -13.16 -3.92
C ASP A 159 14.73 -14.63 -3.59
N THR A 160 14.59 -14.96 -2.30
CA THR A 160 14.36 -16.36 -1.87
C THR A 160 13.00 -16.59 -1.21
N GLY A 161 12.36 -15.57 -0.67
CA GLY A 161 11.14 -15.68 0.15
C GLY A 161 11.41 -16.19 1.59
N GLU A 162 12.67 -16.31 1.98
CA GLU A 162 13.02 -16.72 3.34
C GLU A 162 12.73 -15.59 4.34
N ILE A 163 12.08 -15.92 5.46
CA ILE A 163 11.90 -14.98 6.58
C ILE A 163 13.24 -14.88 7.30
N ILE A 164 13.90 -13.72 7.22
CA ILE A 164 15.20 -13.46 7.82
C ILE A 164 15.10 -12.77 9.17
N LYS A 165 13.97 -12.13 9.46
CA LYS A 165 13.64 -11.53 10.77
C LYS A 165 12.18 -11.79 11.10
N TYR A 166 11.87 -11.99 12.37
CA TYR A 166 10.52 -12.06 12.91
C TYR A 166 10.53 -11.54 14.35
N GLU A 167 9.79 -10.48 14.59
CA GLU A 167 9.60 -9.89 15.91
C GLU A 167 8.10 -9.81 16.23
N GLU A 168 7.77 -9.88 17.51
CA GLU A 168 6.41 -9.76 18.04
C GLU A 168 6.41 -8.80 19.22
N ASP A 169 5.64 -7.74 19.12
CA ASP A 169 5.42 -6.77 20.18
C ASP A 169 3.96 -6.80 20.68
N VAL A 170 3.75 -6.47 21.94
CA VAL A 170 2.43 -6.41 22.58
C VAL A 170 2.19 -4.98 23.03
N GLU A 171 1.16 -4.33 22.50
CA GLU A 171 0.72 -2.99 22.90
C GLU A 171 -0.06 -3.00 24.23
#